data_b849853b0122bb5213a583241a43d66e
#
_entry.id   b849853b0122bb5213a583241a43d66e
#
_cell.length_a   1.000
_cell.length_b   1.000
_cell.length_c   1.000
_cell.angle_alpha   90.00
_cell.angle_beta   90.00
_cell.angle_gamma   90.00
#
_symmetry.space_group_name_H-M   'P 1'
#
loop_
_entity.id
_entity.type
_entity.pdbx_description
1 polymer ?
#
loop_
_entity_poly.entity_id
_entity_poly.type
_entity_poly.pdbx_seq_one_letter_code
_entity_poly.pdbx_strand_id
1 'polypeptide(L)'
;MVPPDGGSRILFFSGGTALAPVAAELSRHTRNAVHVITTFDSGGSSAELRRAFDMPAVGDIRARIMALADRSLEGNPETVELLGYRLPKDAGPEALHRELASLASGAHPLVAAIPEPMNEVVTQHLSAFRSLMPVDMDLAGASIGNLILTSGYL
;
A
#
# COMPACT_ATOMS: atom_id res chain seq x y z
N MET A 1 -10.38 30.23 -8.10
CA MET A 1 -9.86 28.86 -8.32
C MET A 1 -11.05 27.92 -8.22
N VAL A 2 -11.27 27.04 -9.20
CA VAL A 2 -12.37 26.06 -9.14
C VAL A 2 -12.03 25.03 -8.06
N PRO A 3 -12.96 24.69 -7.14
CA PRO A 3 -12.70 23.67 -6.14
C PRO A 3 -12.32 22.33 -6.82
N PRO A 4 -11.44 21.52 -6.23
CA PRO A 4 -11.04 20.21 -6.82
C PRO A 4 -12.23 19.31 -7.13
N ASP A 5 -13.32 19.40 -6.37
CA ASP A 5 -14.55 18.61 -6.58
C ASP A 5 -15.32 19.03 -7.86
N GLY A 6 -15.12 20.26 -8.35
CA GLY A 6 -15.68 20.77 -9.61
C GLY A 6 -14.69 20.75 -10.78
N GLY A 7 -13.53 20.10 -10.61
CA GLY A 7 -12.48 20.05 -11.64
C GLY A 7 -12.84 19.14 -12.83
N SER A 8 -12.04 19.24 -13.89
CA SER A 8 -12.19 18.44 -15.11
C SER A 8 -12.17 16.95 -14.83
N ARG A 9 -13.01 16.19 -15.56
CA ARG A 9 -12.91 14.72 -15.56
C ARG A 9 -11.74 14.27 -16.42
N ILE A 10 -10.83 13.49 -15.84
CA ILE A 10 -9.64 13.01 -16.53
C ILE A 10 -9.51 11.50 -16.33
N LEU A 11 -9.27 10.78 -17.42
CA LEU A 11 -8.98 9.35 -17.40
C LEU A 11 -7.48 9.13 -17.66
N PHE A 12 -6.82 8.46 -16.72
CA PHE A 12 -5.42 8.08 -16.82
C PHE A 12 -5.25 6.59 -17.03
N PHE A 13 -4.51 6.21 -18.06
CA PHE A 13 -3.93 4.87 -18.17
C PHE A 13 -2.50 4.93 -17.66
N SER A 14 -2.20 4.22 -16.60
CA SER A 14 -0.89 4.28 -15.96
C SER A 14 -0.48 2.94 -15.36
N GLY A 15 0.83 2.72 -15.34
CA GLY A 15 1.48 1.65 -14.60
C GLY A 15 2.73 2.19 -13.94
N GLY A 16 3.19 1.55 -12.89
CA GLY A 16 4.40 1.91 -12.19
C GLY A 16 4.44 3.33 -11.63
N THR A 17 5.64 3.86 -11.51
CA THR A 17 5.92 5.15 -10.84
C THR A 17 5.97 6.34 -11.80
N ALA A 18 5.96 6.12 -13.12
CA ALA A 18 6.25 7.15 -14.13
C ALA A 18 5.35 8.38 -14.05
N LEU A 19 4.06 8.22 -13.72
CA LEU A 19 3.10 9.31 -13.61
C LEU A 19 2.80 9.72 -12.16
N ALA A 20 3.55 9.25 -11.17
CA ALA A 20 3.30 9.60 -9.77
C ALA A 20 3.36 11.11 -9.48
N PRO A 21 4.38 11.87 -9.95
CA PRO A 21 4.43 13.32 -9.76
C PRO A 21 3.27 14.06 -10.44
N VAL A 22 2.87 13.61 -11.64
CA VAL A 22 1.74 14.20 -12.38
C VAL A 22 0.44 13.95 -11.64
N ALA A 23 0.23 12.75 -11.12
CA ALA A 23 -0.97 12.42 -10.36
C ALA A 23 -1.07 13.21 -9.06
N ALA A 24 0.04 13.37 -8.33
CA ALA A 24 0.10 14.16 -7.11
C ALA A 24 -0.22 15.63 -7.38
N GLU A 25 0.30 16.22 -8.44
CA GLU A 25 -0.02 17.61 -8.82
C GLU A 25 -1.47 17.74 -9.27
N LEU A 26 -1.95 16.78 -10.06
CA LEU A 26 -3.32 16.81 -10.57
C LEU A 26 -4.37 16.77 -9.46
N SER A 27 -4.13 16.05 -8.36
CA SER A 27 -5.05 15.98 -7.23
C SER A 27 -5.37 17.35 -6.60
N ARG A 28 -4.50 18.34 -6.83
CA ARG A 28 -4.72 19.75 -6.41
C ARG A 28 -5.71 20.50 -7.31
N HIS A 29 -5.92 20.00 -8.51
CA HIS A 29 -6.75 20.66 -9.53
C HIS A 29 -8.08 19.95 -9.78
N THR A 30 -8.13 18.64 -9.58
CA THR A 30 -9.36 17.87 -9.74
C THR A 30 -9.34 16.61 -8.87
N ARG A 31 -10.49 16.27 -8.27
CA ARG A 31 -10.78 14.98 -7.65
C ARG A 31 -11.58 14.07 -8.56
N ASN A 32 -11.90 14.52 -9.78
CA ASN A 32 -12.66 13.75 -10.77
C ASN A 32 -11.75 12.91 -11.69
N ALA A 33 -10.55 12.56 -11.24
CA ALA A 33 -9.64 11.73 -12.00
C ALA A 33 -9.97 10.23 -11.79
N VAL A 34 -9.99 9.47 -12.89
CA VAL A 34 -10.09 8.01 -12.90
C VAL A 34 -8.73 7.47 -13.34
N HIS A 35 -8.16 6.58 -12.54
CA HIS A 35 -6.87 5.97 -12.83
C HIS A 35 -7.07 4.49 -13.17
N VAL A 36 -6.84 4.13 -14.42
CA VAL A 36 -6.75 2.73 -14.87
C VAL A 36 -5.31 2.28 -14.72
N ILE A 37 -5.08 1.34 -13.81
CA ILE A 37 -3.75 0.92 -13.38
C ILE A 37 -3.49 -0.50 -13.86
N THR A 38 -2.30 -0.76 -14.41
CA THR A 38 -1.88 -2.10 -14.79
C THR A 38 -1.63 -2.96 -13.55
N THR A 39 -1.97 -4.25 -13.65
CA THR A 39 -1.78 -5.24 -12.59
C THR A 39 -0.76 -6.32 -12.96
N PHE A 40 0.17 -5.97 -13.86
CA PHE A 40 1.14 -6.90 -14.44
C PHE A 40 2.56 -6.73 -13.89
N ASP A 41 2.76 -5.91 -12.84
CA ASP A 41 4.06 -5.77 -12.18
C ASP A 41 4.60 -7.15 -11.76
N SER A 42 5.78 -7.48 -12.28
CA SER A 42 6.45 -8.77 -12.05
C SER A 42 7.66 -8.64 -11.11
N GLY A 43 7.88 -7.46 -10.53
CA GLY A 43 9.06 -7.18 -9.72
C GLY A 43 8.88 -7.39 -8.21
N GLY A 44 9.96 -7.75 -7.54
CA GLY A 44 10.10 -7.74 -6.09
C GLY A 44 8.96 -8.39 -5.32
N SER A 45 8.45 -7.68 -4.31
CA SER A 45 7.37 -8.14 -3.42
C SER A 45 6.06 -8.49 -4.16
N SER A 46 5.78 -7.85 -5.31
CA SER A 46 4.58 -8.20 -6.10
C SER A 46 4.68 -9.58 -6.74
N ALA A 47 5.88 -9.99 -7.18
CA ALA A 47 6.09 -11.31 -7.78
C ALA A 47 5.84 -12.44 -6.77
N GLU A 48 6.30 -12.26 -5.53
CA GLU A 48 6.10 -13.24 -4.47
C GLU A 48 4.62 -13.42 -4.12
N LEU A 49 3.90 -12.32 -3.95
CA LEU A 49 2.46 -12.34 -3.67
C LEU A 49 1.65 -12.97 -4.81
N ARG A 50 1.99 -12.65 -6.06
CA ARG A 50 1.34 -13.27 -7.23
C ARG A 50 1.54 -14.78 -7.26
N ARG A 51 2.74 -15.26 -6.90
CA ARG A 51 3.03 -16.70 -6.85
C ARG A 51 2.31 -17.38 -5.70
N ALA A 52 2.31 -16.76 -4.52
CA ALA A 52 1.74 -17.33 -3.31
C ALA A 52 0.20 -17.43 -3.36
N PHE A 53 -0.48 -16.48 -4.01
CA PHE A 53 -1.93 -16.33 -3.95
C PHE A 53 -2.62 -16.42 -5.33
N ASP A 54 -1.89 -16.64 -6.41
CA ASP A 54 -2.42 -16.64 -7.79
C ASP A 54 -3.28 -15.39 -8.10
N MET A 55 -2.76 -14.23 -7.77
CA MET A 55 -3.47 -12.95 -7.80
C MET A 55 -2.83 -11.92 -8.75
N PRO A 56 -3.56 -10.87 -9.16
CA PRO A 56 -2.99 -9.72 -9.85
C PRO A 56 -1.94 -8.98 -9.00
N ALA A 57 -1.01 -8.27 -9.66
CA ALA A 57 -0.03 -7.45 -8.94
C ALA A 57 -0.68 -6.22 -8.33
N VAL A 58 -0.35 -5.91 -7.07
CA VAL A 58 -0.88 -4.75 -6.33
C VAL A 58 0.12 -3.59 -6.19
N GLY A 59 1.36 -3.77 -6.64
CA GLY A 59 2.43 -2.79 -6.45
C GLY A 59 2.14 -1.44 -7.09
N ASP A 60 1.65 -1.43 -8.32
CA ASP A 60 1.30 -0.19 -9.05
C ASP A 60 0.07 0.49 -8.45
N ILE A 61 -0.92 -0.29 -7.99
CA ILE A 61 -2.09 0.22 -7.27
C ILE A 61 -1.64 0.93 -5.99
N ARG A 62 -0.79 0.28 -5.19
CA ARG A 62 -0.22 0.89 -3.99
C ARG A 62 0.52 2.20 -4.30
N ALA A 63 1.38 2.19 -5.30
CA ALA A 63 2.13 3.37 -5.70
C ALA A 63 1.19 4.54 -6.10
N ARG A 64 0.08 4.23 -6.76
CA ARG A 64 -0.91 5.23 -7.14
C ARG A 64 -1.68 5.77 -5.93
N ILE A 65 -2.11 4.92 -5.01
CA ILE A 65 -2.76 5.34 -3.75
C ILE A 65 -1.84 6.32 -3.00
N MET A 66 -0.56 5.97 -2.84
CA MET A 66 0.41 6.83 -2.16
C MET A 66 0.65 8.17 -2.88
N ALA A 67 0.61 8.18 -4.22
CA ALA A 67 0.78 9.40 -5.02
C ALA A 67 -0.43 10.34 -4.95
N LEU A 68 -1.63 9.80 -4.77
CA LEU A 68 -2.88 10.57 -4.71
C LEU A 68 -3.24 10.99 -3.28
N ALA A 69 -2.56 10.47 -2.27
CA ALA A 69 -2.87 10.78 -0.87
C ALA A 69 -2.65 12.28 -0.58
N ASP A 70 -3.67 12.92 -0.03
CA ASP A 70 -3.57 14.28 0.48
C ASP A 70 -2.86 14.29 1.83
N ARG A 71 -1.58 14.60 1.81
CA ARG A 71 -0.72 14.59 3.00
C ARG A 71 -0.97 15.76 3.97
N SER A 72 -1.90 16.67 3.65
CA SER A 72 -2.32 17.71 4.56
C SER A 72 -3.40 17.26 5.55
N LEU A 73 -4.02 16.11 5.29
CA LEU A 73 -5.03 15.53 6.16
C LEU A 73 -4.36 14.66 7.23
N GLU A 74 -4.85 14.80 8.46
CA GLU A 74 -4.38 14.04 9.62
C GLU A 74 -4.47 12.52 9.36
N GLY A 75 -3.41 11.80 9.69
CA GLY A 75 -3.28 10.35 9.51
C GLY A 75 -2.83 9.90 8.11
N ASN A 76 -2.97 10.76 7.09
CA ASN A 76 -2.53 10.39 5.73
C ASN A 76 -0.99 10.31 5.60
N PRO A 77 -0.19 11.22 6.16
CA PRO A 77 1.27 11.09 6.13
C PRO A 77 1.76 9.78 6.73
N GLU A 78 1.26 9.42 7.92
CA GLU A 78 1.61 8.21 8.67
C GLU A 78 1.17 6.96 7.90
N THR A 79 -0.03 6.97 7.33
CA THR A 79 -0.54 5.88 6.49
C THR A 79 0.33 5.68 5.24
N VAL A 80 0.72 6.77 4.57
CA VAL A 80 1.61 6.70 3.39
C VAL A 80 2.99 6.17 3.76
N GLU A 81 3.53 6.58 4.91
CA GLU A 81 4.80 6.06 5.42
C GLU A 81 4.73 4.55 5.63
N LEU A 82 3.68 4.06 6.29
CA LEU A 82 3.46 2.62 6.48
C LEU A 82 3.29 1.88 5.15
N LEU A 83 2.49 2.40 4.21
CA LEU A 83 2.32 1.79 2.89
C LEU A 83 3.63 1.71 2.10
N GLY A 84 4.55 2.65 2.34
CA GLY A 84 5.90 2.68 1.76
C GLY A 84 6.90 1.76 2.45
N TYR A 85 6.62 1.35 3.68
CA TYR A 85 7.54 0.57 4.49
C TYR A 85 7.80 -0.83 3.91
N ARG A 86 9.04 -1.28 4.05
CA ARG A 86 9.46 -2.63 3.63
C ARG A 86 10.17 -3.33 4.77
N LEU A 87 9.86 -4.59 4.95
CA LEU A 87 10.60 -5.44 5.87
C LEU A 87 12.08 -5.53 5.43
N PRO A 88 13.03 -5.63 6.39
CA PRO A 88 14.45 -5.75 6.09
C PRO A 88 14.75 -6.93 5.16
N LYS A 89 15.69 -6.75 4.22
CA LYS A 89 16.05 -7.83 3.28
C LYS A 89 17.03 -8.84 3.87
N ASP A 90 17.81 -8.41 4.84
CA ASP A 90 18.92 -9.13 5.46
C ASP A 90 18.57 -9.69 6.83
N ALA A 91 17.34 -9.52 7.30
CA ALA A 91 16.86 -10.10 8.55
C ALA A 91 16.47 -11.57 8.37
N GLY A 92 16.73 -12.36 9.41
CA GLY A 92 16.31 -13.77 9.41
C GLY A 92 14.77 -13.96 9.50
N PRO A 93 14.24 -15.11 9.06
CA PRO A 93 12.80 -15.36 8.98
C PRO A 93 12.06 -15.08 10.31
N GLU A 94 12.59 -15.52 11.43
CA GLU A 94 11.98 -15.31 12.75
C GLU A 94 11.86 -13.81 13.12
N ALA A 95 12.85 -12.99 12.73
CA ALA A 95 12.82 -11.55 12.96
C ALA A 95 11.75 -10.89 12.11
N LEU A 96 11.64 -11.27 10.83
CA LEU A 96 10.62 -10.79 9.90
C LEU A 96 9.21 -11.14 10.36
N HIS A 97 8.99 -12.37 10.84
CA HIS A 97 7.70 -12.79 11.41
C HIS A 97 7.34 -12.03 12.69
N ARG A 98 8.32 -11.75 13.59
CA ARG A 98 8.09 -10.94 14.78
C ARG A 98 7.73 -9.50 14.41
N GLU A 99 8.42 -8.92 13.45
CA GLU A 99 8.14 -7.57 12.98
C GLU A 99 6.74 -7.45 12.35
N LEU A 100 6.39 -8.41 11.48
CA LEU A 100 5.04 -8.47 10.91
C LEU A 100 3.97 -8.68 12.01
N ALA A 101 4.27 -9.46 13.04
CA ALA A 101 3.39 -9.62 14.19
C ALA A 101 3.19 -8.31 14.98
N SER A 102 4.26 -7.56 15.18
CA SER A 102 4.21 -6.24 15.81
C SER A 102 3.39 -5.23 15.00
N LEU A 103 3.55 -5.23 13.67
CA LEU A 103 2.75 -4.41 12.76
C LEU A 103 1.26 -4.79 12.83
N ALA A 104 0.95 -6.07 12.78
CA ALA A 104 -0.43 -6.57 12.80
C ALA A 104 -1.15 -6.36 14.14
N SER A 105 -0.40 -6.31 15.24
CA SER A 105 -0.97 -6.03 16.58
C SER A 105 -1.14 -4.54 16.89
N GLY A 106 -0.69 -3.64 16.01
CA GLY A 106 -0.69 -2.19 16.25
C GLY A 106 0.46 -1.71 17.16
N ALA A 107 1.32 -2.60 17.67
CA ALA A 107 2.40 -2.24 18.58
C ALA A 107 3.62 -1.61 17.88
N HIS A 108 3.73 -1.79 16.56
CA HIS A 108 4.82 -1.21 15.79
C HIS A 108 4.66 0.33 15.70
N PRO A 109 5.74 1.13 15.89
CA PRO A 109 5.64 2.60 15.89
C PRO A 109 4.94 3.20 14.67
N LEU A 110 5.17 2.66 13.47
CA LEU A 110 4.53 3.13 12.24
C LEU A 110 3.01 2.93 12.25
N VAL A 111 2.51 1.88 12.88
CA VAL A 111 1.06 1.62 13.00
C VAL A 111 0.48 2.42 14.15
N ALA A 112 1.17 2.47 15.29
CA ALA A 112 0.74 3.22 16.47
C ALA A 112 0.60 4.75 16.19
N ALA A 113 1.34 5.28 15.22
CA ALA A 113 1.25 6.68 14.81
C ALA A 113 0.00 7.00 13.97
N ILE A 114 -0.69 5.99 13.43
CA ILE A 114 -1.88 6.17 12.58
C ILE A 114 -3.11 6.36 13.48
N PRO A 115 -3.88 7.45 13.34
CA PRO A 115 -5.09 7.64 14.13
C PRO A 115 -6.22 6.70 13.70
N GLU A 116 -7.19 6.51 14.61
CA GLU A 116 -8.44 5.83 14.29
C GLU A 116 -9.31 6.65 13.32
N PRO A 117 -10.10 6.01 12.45
CA PRO A 117 -10.33 4.55 12.34
C PRO A 117 -9.33 3.80 11.45
N MET A 118 -8.35 4.47 10.86
CA MET A 118 -7.42 3.87 9.90
C MET A 118 -6.47 2.87 10.56
N ASN A 119 -6.08 3.09 11.81
CA ASN A 119 -5.28 2.13 12.58
C ASN A 119 -5.96 0.76 12.66
N GLU A 120 -7.26 0.74 13.00
CA GLU A 120 -8.03 -0.49 13.06
C GLU A 120 -8.10 -1.20 11.70
N VAL A 121 -8.34 -0.47 10.60
CA VAL A 121 -8.37 -1.01 9.23
C VAL A 121 -7.05 -1.68 8.89
N VAL A 122 -5.93 -1.01 9.15
CA VAL A 122 -4.58 -1.51 8.88
C VAL A 122 -4.28 -2.80 9.66
N THR A 123 -4.55 -2.79 10.96
CA THR A 123 -4.27 -3.94 11.84
C THR A 123 -5.15 -5.15 11.49
N GLN A 124 -6.40 -4.94 11.11
CA GLN A 124 -7.28 -6.00 10.63
C GLN A 124 -6.74 -6.65 9.36
N HIS A 125 -6.33 -5.85 8.36
CA HIS A 125 -5.77 -6.37 7.12
C HIS A 125 -4.44 -7.10 7.33
N LEU A 126 -3.54 -6.58 8.15
CA LEU A 126 -2.27 -7.25 8.43
C LEU A 126 -2.47 -8.55 9.23
N SER A 127 -3.44 -8.57 10.14
CA SER A 127 -3.81 -9.79 10.88
C SER A 127 -4.40 -10.85 9.95
N ALA A 128 -5.29 -10.45 9.05
CA ALA A 128 -5.87 -11.33 8.04
C ALA A 128 -4.79 -11.87 7.09
N PHE A 129 -3.87 -11.01 6.61
CA PHE A 129 -2.74 -11.45 5.79
C PHE A 129 -1.90 -12.53 6.48
N ARG A 130 -1.55 -12.32 7.76
CA ARG A 130 -0.79 -13.31 8.55
C ARG A 130 -1.49 -14.66 8.67
N SER A 131 -2.80 -14.67 8.71
CA SER A 131 -3.60 -15.89 8.79
C SER A 131 -3.69 -16.64 7.47
N LEU A 132 -3.55 -15.92 6.35
CA LEU A 132 -3.71 -16.46 4.99
C LEU A 132 -2.38 -16.80 4.33
N MET A 133 -1.27 -16.19 4.76
CA MET A 133 0.02 -16.37 4.10
C MET A 133 0.54 -17.81 4.26
N PRO A 134 1.15 -18.39 3.21
CA PRO A 134 1.85 -19.67 3.31
C PRO A 134 2.95 -19.65 4.37
N VAL A 135 3.16 -20.79 5.04
CA VAL A 135 4.14 -20.92 6.14
C VAL A 135 5.58 -20.68 5.66
N ASP A 136 5.85 -21.02 4.41
CA ASP A 136 7.16 -20.90 3.75
C ASP A 136 7.33 -19.62 2.93
N MET A 137 6.42 -18.66 3.07
CA MET A 137 6.48 -17.41 2.33
C MET A 137 7.70 -16.58 2.75
N ASP A 138 8.51 -16.16 1.77
CA ASP A 138 9.61 -15.25 1.99
C ASP A 138 9.10 -13.81 2.21
N LEU A 139 9.36 -13.29 3.42
CA LEU A 139 9.00 -11.92 3.80
C LEU A 139 10.15 -10.91 3.60
N ALA A 140 11.33 -11.33 3.14
CA ALA A 140 12.48 -10.44 2.97
C ALA A 140 12.20 -9.32 1.95
N GLY A 141 12.25 -8.08 2.38
CA GLY A 141 11.94 -6.91 1.55
C GLY A 141 10.46 -6.78 1.15
N ALA A 142 9.56 -7.54 1.78
CA ALA A 142 8.12 -7.44 1.54
C ALA A 142 7.62 -6.03 1.84
N SER A 143 6.80 -5.48 0.95
CA SER A 143 6.18 -4.16 1.13
C SER A 143 4.91 -4.31 1.97
N ILE A 144 4.85 -3.61 3.11
CA ILE A 144 3.68 -3.66 4.00
C ILE A 144 2.41 -3.21 3.29
N GLY A 145 2.47 -2.16 2.48
CA GLY A 145 1.32 -1.74 1.68
C GLY A 145 0.84 -2.81 0.68
N ASN A 146 1.76 -3.61 0.11
CA ASN A 146 1.36 -4.73 -0.74
C ASN A 146 0.67 -5.84 0.08
N LEU A 147 1.14 -6.13 1.30
CA LEU A 147 0.50 -7.13 2.18
C LEU A 147 -0.94 -6.71 2.56
N ILE A 148 -1.13 -5.43 2.91
CA ILE A 148 -2.45 -4.85 3.22
C ILE A 148 -3.39 -4.99 2.01
N LEU A 149 -2.94 -4.59 0.81
CA LEU A 149 -3.76 -4.68 -0.40
C LEU A 149 -4.07 -6.14 -0.80
N THR A 150 -3.12 -7.04 -0.60
CA THR A 150 -3.34 -8.48 -0.83
C THR A 150 -4.45 -9.02 0.06
N SER A 151 -4.40 -8.71 1.36
CA SER A 151 -5.46 -9.12 2.29
C SER A 151 -6.83 -8.55 1.92
N GLY A 152 -6.88 -7.32 1.38
CA GLY A 152 -8.13 -6.73 0.91
C GLY A 152 -8.66 -7.31 -0.39
N TYR A 153 -7.80 -7.99 -1.18
CA TYR A 153 -8.17 -8.69 -2.40
C TYR A 153 -8.73 -10.09 -2.12
N LEU A 154 -8.15 -10.81 -1.16
CA LEU A 154 -8.53 -12.16 -0.77
C LEU A 154 -9.82 -12.19 0.07
#